data_75632e023d52e048625d19968845858a
#
_entry.id   75632e023d52e048625d19968845858a
#
_cell.length_a   1.000
_cell.length_b   1.000
_cell.length_c   1.000
_cell.angle_alpha   90.00
_cell.angle_beta   90.00
_cell.angle_gamma   90.00
#
_symmetry.space_group_name_H-M   'P 1'
#
loop_
_entity.id
_entity.type
_entity.pdbx_description
1 polymer ?
#
loop_
_entity_poly.entity_id
_entity_poly.type
_entity_poly.pdbx_seq_one_letter_code
_entity_poly.pdbx_strand_id
1 'polypeptide(L)'
;KVITLKVPDNFKDEPEYSGRKIVYEITMKKVEQPNAPMITDTYVKEEFGYDTVDAYREYVKGEVQSAVDENVEKAKKEAVLTKLQNNCEVLGYPDDYVATKSDDFNKSISFYAMMQGLSNDEYCQKNFNMSFDDYVKKAVIQELIFQLIVEQEDLTITEYEYKGDLESFADKMGYSDKNTFVEKYGKDKIVKNMLLQKAQDIVMNSAVYNIR
;
A
#
# COMPACT_ATOMS: atom_id res chain seq x y z
N LYS A 1 36.81 4.32 -28.49
CA LYS A 1 36.26 3.01 -28.83
C LYS A 1 35.11 3.17 -29.83
N VAL A 2 35.16 2.42 -30.92
CA VAL A 2 34.08 2.40 -31.91
C VAL A 2 33.12 1.26 -31.54
N ILE A 3 31.84 1.55 -31.44
CA ILE A 3 30.78 0.58 -31.17
C ILE A 3 29.76 0.67 -32.31
N THR A 4 29.44 -0.47 -32.90
CA THR A 4 28.36 -0.57 -33.89
C THR A 4 27.16 -1.24 -33.27
N LEU A 5 26.02 -0.56 -33.31
CA LEU A 5 24.74 -1.08 -32.84
C LEU A 5 23.80 -1.24 -34.03
N LYS A 6 23.01 -2.31 -34.04
CA LYS A 6 21.90 -2.49 -34.97
C LYS A 6 20.61 -2.04 -34.28
N VAL A 7 19.92 -1.08 -34.87
CA VAL A 7 18.58 -0.68 -34.41
C VAL A 7 17.60 -1.81 -34.73
N PRO A 8 16.68 -2.15 -33.79
CA PRO A 8 15.66 -3.16 -34.07
C PRO A 8 14.85 -2.86 -35.34
N ASP A 9 14.44 -3.90 -36.04
CA ASP A 9 13.72 -3.76 -37.34
C ASP A 9 12.31 -3.13 -37.15
N ASN A 10 11.80 -3.05 -35.91
CA ASN A 10 10.50 -2.47 -35.53
C ASN A 10 10.63 -1.31 -34.54
N PHE A 11 11.67 -0.49 -34.67
CA PHE A 11 11.89 0.65 -33.78
C PHE A 11 10.79 1.71 -33.98
N LYS A 12 9.92 1.87 -32.95
CA LYS A 12 8.69 2.67 -33.06
C LYS A 12 8.90 4.16 -32.83
N ASP A 13 9.91 4.53 -32.04
CA ASP A 13 10.14 5.93 -31.65
C ASP A 13 10.65 6.75 -32.85
N GLU A 14 11.50 6.16 -33.68
CA GLU A 14 12.02 6.78 -34.93
C GLU A 14 12.10 5.71 -36.02
N PRO A 15 11.01 5.46 -36.76
CA PRO A 15 10.89 4.36 -37.72
C PRO A 15 11.93 4.41 -38.87
N GLU A 16 12.43 5.62 -39.21
CA GLU A 16 13.45 5.80 -40.25
C GLU A 16 14.80 5.17 -39.89
N TYR A 17 15.06 4.89 -38.61
CA TYR A 17 16.29 4.21 -38.17
C TYR A 17 16.12 2.70 -38.04
N SER A 18 14.91 2.16 -38.23
CA SER A 18 14.65 0.72 -38.14
C SER A 18 15.58 -0.09 -39.01
N GLY A 19 16.19 -1.11 -38.44
CA GLY A 19 17.10 -2.02 -39.12
C GLY A 19 18.47 -1.44 -39.48
N ARG A 20 18.70 -0.14 -39.29
CA ARG A 20 19.98 0.50 -39.63
C ARG A 20 21.08 0.15 -38.63
N LYS A 21 22.33 0.18 -39.12
CA LYS A 21 23.51 0.12 -38.26
C LYS A 21 23.97 1.53 -37.95
N ILE A 22 24.11 1.83 -36.64
CA ILE A 22 24.63 3.08 -36.15
C ILE A 22 26.02 2.83 -35.59
N VAL A 23 26.99 3.64 -36.03
CA VAL A 23 28.36 3.57 -35.53
C VAL A 23 28.61 4.75 -34.60
N TYR A 24 28.94 4.43 -33.36
CA TYR A 24 29.32 5.44 -32.34
C TYR A 24 30.83 5.43 -32.16
N GLU A 25 31.48 6.57 -32.30
CA GLU A 25 32.83 6.78 -31.83
C GLU A 25 32.78 7.38 -30.40
N ILE A 26 33.14 6.58 -29.42
CA ILE A 26 33.08 6.98 -28.01
C ILE A 26 34.48 7.30 -27.52
N THR A 27 34.70 8.56 -27.17
CA THR A 27 35.93 9.00 -26.49
C THR A 27 35.59 9.30 -25.03
N MET A 28 36.15 8.49 -24.13
CA MET A 28 35.99 8.72 -22.68
C MET A 28 36.86 9.90 -22.28
N LYS A 29 36.25 10.98 -21.82
CA LYS A 29 36.95 12.21 -21.41
C LYS A 29 37.38 12.18 -19.94
N LYS A 30 36.61 11.48 -19.09
CA LYS A 30 36.83 11.45 -17.65
C LYS A 30 36.16 10.19 -17.06
N VAL A 31 36.85 9.53 -16.14
CA VAL A 31 36.29 8.49 -15.28
C VAL A 31 36.34 9.02 -13.85
N GLU A 32 35.18 9.22 -13.25
CA GLU A 32 35.08 9.59 -11.84
C GLU A 32 34.61 8.38 -11.04
N GLN A 33 35.35 8.03 -10.01
CA GLN A 33 34.90 7.08 -9.02
C GLN A 33 34.31 7.88 -7.87
N PRO A 34 33.01 7.75 -7.54
CA PRO A 34 32.47 8.41 -6.36
C PRO A 34 33.20 7.88 -5.12
N ASN A 35 33.93 8.76 -4.43
CA ASN A 35 34.42 8.46 -3.10
C ASN A 35 33.24 8.53 -2.14
N ALA A 36 32.77 7.37 -1.68
CA ALA A 36 31.85 7.36 -0.54
C ALA A 36 32.59 7.95 0.68
N PRO A 37 31.97 8.90 1.39
CA PRO A 37 32.59 9.46 2.59
C PRO A 37 32.80 8.35 3.62
N MET A 38 33.91 8.43 4.37
CA MET A 38 34.11 7.54 5.53
C MET A 38 33.05 7.88 6.57
N ILE A 39 32.29 6.87 7.00
CA ILE A 39 31.31 7.03 8.05
C ILE A 39 32.05 7.15 9.39
N THR A 40 32.24 8.37 9.85
CA THR A 40 32.88 8.73 11.13
C THR A 40 31.84 9.35 12.07
N ASP A 41 32.14 9.42 13.36
CA ASP A 41 31.27 10.07 14.34
C ASP A 41 31.03 11.54 13.97
N THR A 42 32.05 12.25 13.49
CA THR A 42 31.91 13.63 13.00
C THR A 42 30.92 13.71 11.82
N TYR A 43 31.09 12.84 10.83
CA TYR A 43 30.17 12.79 9.66
C TYR A 43 28.73 12.49 10.07
N VAL A 44 28.54 11.49 10.94
CA VAL A 44 27.21 11.10 11.41
C VAL A 44 26.56 12.21 12.25
N LYS A 45 27.34 12.97 13.01
CA LYS A 45 26.84 14.10 13.78
C LYS A 45 26.40 15.26 12.89
N GLU A 46 27.21 15.58 11.89
CA GLU A 46 26.93 16.69 10.96
C GLU A 46 25.76 16.40 10.02
N GLU A 47 25.68 15.17 9.48
CA GLU A 47 24.69 14.83 8.46
C GLU A 47 23.38 14.26 9.03
N PHE A 48 23.44 13.54 10.15
CA PHE A 48 22.29 12.81 10.71
C PHE A 48 21.93 13.20 12.14
N GLY A 49 22.75 14.03 12.81
CA GLY A 49 22.45 14.54 14.15
C GLY A 49 22.71 13.55 15.31
N TYR A 50 23.39 12.44 15.07
CA TYR A 50 23.75 11.44 16.09
C TYR A 50 25.18 11.62 16.53
N ASP A 51 25.46 11.50 17.83
CA ASP A 51 26.80 11.75 18.38
C ASP A 51 27.85 10.73 17.97
N THR A 52 27.45 9.48 17.66
CA THR A 52 28.35 8.40 17.25
C THR A 52 27.77 7.55 16.12
N VAL A 53 28.65 6.88 15.38
CA VAL A 53 28.28 5.90 14.35
C VAL A 53 27.44 4.77 14.95
N ASP A 54 27.76 4.33 16.18
CA ASP A 54 27.03 3.24 16.81
C ASP A 54 25.61 3.66 17.22
N ALA A 55 25.42 4.88 17.71
CA ALA A 55 24.09 5.42 17.99
C ALA A 55 23.23 5.51 16.72
N TYR A 56 23.81 5.94 15.60
CA TYR A 56 23.14 5.97 14.33
C TYR A 56 22.80 4.57 13.79
N ARG A 57 23.71 3.60 13.97
CA ARG A 57 23.43 2.19 13.60
C ARG A 57 22.26 1.59 14.36
N GLU A 58 22.17 1.82 15.66
CA GLU A 58 21.06 1.33 16.47
C GLU A 58 19.74 1.98 16.04
N TYR A 59 19.74 3.27 15.73
CA TYR A 59 18.58 3.94 15.14
C TYR A 59 18.17 3.29 13.82
N VAL A 60 19.08 3.18 12.85
CA VAL A 60 18.77 2.58 11.53
C VAL A 60 18.32 1.14 11.67
N LYS A 61 18.90 0.38 12.59
CA LYS A 61 18.48 -1.00 12.88
C LYS A 61 17.04 -1.04 13.41
N GLY A 62 16.68 -0.11 14.29
CA GLY A 62 15.29 0.05 14.76
C GLY A 62 14.32 0.36 13.65
N GLU A 63 14.66 1.30 12.78
CA GLU A 63 13.83 1.66 11.61
C GLU A 63 13.66 0.48 10.66
N VAL A 64 14.73 -0.23 10.34
CA VAL A 64 14.70 -1.41 9.48
C VAL A 64 13.85 -2.53 10.12
N GLN A 65 14.02 -2.77 11.42
CA GLN A 65 13.22 -3.77 12.13
C GLN A 65 11.73 -3.40 12.12
N SER A 66 11.40 -2.15 12.41
CA SER A 66 10.01 -1.66 12.35
C SER A 66 9.40 -1.85 10.96
N ALA A 67 10.14 -1.50 9.91
CA ALA A 67 9.70 -1.69 8.53
C ALA A 67 9.50 -3.18 8.17
N VAL A 68 10.36 -4.06 8.68
CA VAL A 68 10.22 -5.52 8.50
C VAL A 68 8.98 -6.02 9.23
N ASP A 69 8.78 -5.61 10.49
CA ASP A 69 7.63 -6.04 11.30
C ASP A 69 6.31 -5.57 10.66
N GLU A 70 6.24 -4.34 10.18
CA GLU A 70 5.07 -3.82 9.44
C GLU A 70 4.79 -4.64 8.17
N ASN A 71 5.83 -4.97 7.39
CA ASN A 71 5.68 -5.78 6.18
C ASN A 71 5.22 -7.21 6.50
N VAL A 72 5.73 -7.80 7.58
CA VAL A 72 5.30 -9.13 8.04
C VAL A 72 3.83 -9.10 8.46
N GLU A 73 3.41 -8.12 9.24
CA GLU A 73 2.00 -8.00 9.65
C GLU A 73 1.07 -7.76 8.45
N LYS A 74 1.50 -6.93 7.49
CA LYS A 74 0.77 -6.73 6.24
C LYS A 74 0.63 -8.02 5.44
N ALA A 75 1.72 -8.79 5.29
CA ALA A 75 1.72 -10.07 4.59
C ALA A 75 0.82 -11.11 5.28
N LYS A 76 0.87 -11.19 6.62
CA LYS A 76 -0.02 -12.05 7.41
C LYS A 76 -1.49 -11.69 7.17
N LYS A 77 -1.83 -10.40 7.26
CA LYS A 77 -3.18 -9.91 7.01
C LYS A 77 -3.65 -10.27 5.61
N GLU A 78 -2.83 -10.05 4.58
CA GLU A 78 -3.17 -10.38 3.20
C GLU A 78 -3.37 -11.89 3.00
N ALA A 79 -2.51 -12.73 3.58
CA ALA A 79 -2.63 -14.19 3.51
C ALA A 79 -3.93 -14.69 4.16
N VAL A 80 -4.29 -14.16 5.34
CA VAL A 80 -5.52 -14.48 6.04
C VAL A 80 -6.75 -14.07 5.22
N LEU A 81 -6.77 -12.84 4.72
CA LEU A 81 -7.87 -12.33 3.90
C LEU A 81 -8.03 -13.12 2.59
N THR A 82 -6.93 -13.45 1.94
CA THR A 82 -6.94 -14.27 0.72
C THR A 82 -7.50 -15.67 1.02
N LYS A 83 -7.06 -16.28 2.12
CA LYS A 83 -7.56 -17.60 2.53
C LYS A 83 -9.04 -17.55 2.87
N LEU A 84 -9.48 -16.51 3.57
CA LEU A 84 -10.87 -16.30 3.92
C LEU A 84 -11.74 -16.17 2.66
N GLN A 85 -11.35 -15.31 1.73
CA GLN A 85 -12.06 -15.12 0.44
C GLN A 85 -12.14 -16.39 -0.39
N ASN A 86 -11.04 -17.15 -0.47
CA ASN A 86 -11.00 -18.40 -1.24
C ASN A 86 -11.87 -19.51 -0.64
N ASN A 87 -12.27 -19.39 0.62
CA ASN A 87 -13.18 -20.30 1.29
C ASN A 87 -14.66 -19.84 1.24
N CYS A 88 -14.93 -18.68 0.65
CA CYS A 88 -16.27 -18.15 0.50
C CYS A 88 -16.77 -18.39 -0.93
N GLU A 89 -18.03 -18.78 -1.07
CA GLU A 89 -18.74 -18.82 -2.35
C GLU A 89 -19.45 -17.48 -2.58
N VAL A 90 -19.13 -16.81 -3.69
CA VAL A 90 -19.77 -15.55 -4.07
C VAL A 90 -20.97 -15.88 -4.95
N LEU A 91 -22.17 -15.76 -4.41
CA LEU A 91 -23.41 -16.05 -5.14
C LEU A 91 -23.84 -14.91 -6.06
N GLY A 92 -23.39 -13.70 -5.80
CA GLY A 92 -23.68 -12.51 -6.61
C GLY A 92 -23.10 -11.24 -5.99
N TYR A 93 -23.13 -10.17 -6.76
CA TYR A 93 -22.73 -8.85 -6.32
C TYR A 93 -23.95 -7.94 -6.31
N PRO A 94 -24.26 -7.26 -5.20
CA PRO A 94 -25.32 -6.24 -5.18
C PRO A 94 -24.89 -5.05 -6.06
N ASP A 95 -25.53 -4.87 -7.21
CA ASP A 95 -25.12 -3.90 -8.24
C ASP A 95 -25.00 -2.46 -7.69
N ASP A 96 -25.99 -1.99 -6.95
CA ASP A 96 -25.97 -0.64 -6.36
C ASP A 96 -24.85 -0.48 -5.34
N TYR A 97 -24.51 -1.54 -4.61
CA TYR A 97 -23.43 -1.52 -3.63
C TYR A 97 -22.06 -1.47 -4.30
N VAL A 98 -21.87 -2.29 -5.33
CA VAL A 98 -20.62 -2.27 -6.13
C VAL A 98 -20.44 -0.92 -6.80
N ALA A 99 -21.49 -0.33 -7.39
CA ALA A 99 -21.44 0.98 -8.01
C ALA A 99 -21.01 2.08 -7.01
N THR A 100 -21.64 2.10 -5.81
CA THR A 100 -21.28 3.04 -4.75
C THR A 100 -19.82 2.90 -4.32
N LYS A 101 -19.35 1.67 -4.15
CA LYS A 101 -17.93 1.40 -3.80
C LYS A 101 -16.99 1.77 -4.93
N SER A 102 -17.37 1.52 -6.17
CA SER A 102 -16.61 1.93 -7.35
C SER A 102 -16.40 3.45 -7.36
N ASP A 103 -17.43 4.22 -7.09
CA ASP A 103 -17.34 5.69 -7.01
C ASP A 103 -16.43 6.17 -5.88
N ASP A 104 -16.52 5.54 -4.71
CA ASP A 104 -15.65 5.87 -3.56
C ASP A 104 -14.17 5.54 -3.84
N PHE A 105 -13.90 4.37 -4.41
CA PHE A 105 -12.53 3.98 -4.80
C PHE A 105 -12.02 4.79 -5.99
N ASN A 106 -12.88 5.13 -6.95
CA ASN A 106 -12.51 5.99 -8.06
C ASN A 106 -11.97 7.34 -7.56
N LYS A 107 -12.64 7.98 -6.60
CA LYS A 107 -12.18 9.25 -6.00
C LYS A 107 -10.81 9.12 -5.32
N SER A 108 -10.58 8.05 -4.57
CA SER A 108 -9.34 7.86 -3.82
C SER A 108 -8.17 7.43 -4.72
N ILE A 109 -8.39 6.50 -5.65
CA ILE A 109 -7.36 5.97 -6.54
C ILE A 109 -6.97 6.98 -7.62
N SER A 110 -7.92 7.73 -8.16
CA SER A 110 -7.66 8.74 -9.20
C SER A 110 -6.61 9.76 -8.79
N PHE A 111 -6.58 10.15 -7.52
CA PHE A 111 -5.56 11.07 -7.02
C PHE A 111 -4.15 10.49 -7.17
N TYR A 112 -3.95 9.25 -6.72
CA TYR A 112 -2.64 8.58 -6.78
C TYR A 112 -2.25 8.18 -8.21
N ALA A 113 -3.23 7.77 -9.02
CA ALA A 113 -3.02 7.44 -10.42
C ALA A 113 -2.57 8.68 -11.22
N MET A 114 -3.27 9.81 -11.04
CA MET A 114 -2.92 11.09 -11.67
C MET A 114 -1.53 11.57 -11.29
N MET A 115 -1.10 11.42 -10.03
CA MET A 115 0.26 11.76 -9.60
C MET A 115 1.34 10.95 -10.31
N GLN A 116 1.01 9.75 -10.82
CA GLN A 116 1.92 8.88 -11.55
C GLN A 116 1.71 8.95 -13.08
N GLY A 117 0.79 9.79 -13.57
CA GLY A 117 0.45 9.87 -14.98
C GLY A 117 -0.25 8.62 -15.52
N LEU A 118 -0.96 7.88 -14.66
CA LEU A 118 -1.64 6.62 -14.98
C LEU A 118 -3.17 6.78 -14.92
N SER A 119 -3.88 5.93 -15.65
CA SER A 119 -5.30 5.68 -15.42
C SER A 119 -5.50 4.86 -14.13
N ASN A 120 -6.74 4.80 -13.60
CA ASN A 120 -7.05 3.98 -12.43
C ASN A 120 -6.75 2.50 -12.66
N ASP A 121 -7.04 2.00 -13.85
CA ASP A 121 -6.78 0.61 -14.22
C ASP A 121 -5.27 0.31 -14.28
N GLU A 122 -4.48 1.16 -14.94
CA GLU A 122 -3.02 1.04 -14.99
C GLU A 122 -2.40 1.14 -13.59
N TYR A 123 -2.94 2.02 -12.74
CA TYR A 123 -2.49 2.14 -11.34
C TYR A 123 -2.77 0.85 -10.56
N CYS A 124 -3.98 0.30 -10.69
CA CYS A 124 -4.36 -0.96 -10.03
C CYS A 124 -3.55 -2.14 -10.56
N GLN A 125 -3.33 -2.22 -11.87
CA GLN A 125 -2.51 -3.25 -12.47
C GLN A 125 -1.06 -3.21 -11.97
N LYS A 126 -0.48 -2.01 -11.89
CA LYS A 126 0.91 -1.80 -11.44
C LYS A 126 1.11 -2.11 -9.95
N ASN A 127 0.17 -1.67 -9.10
CA ASN A 127 0.35 -1.72 -7.64
C ASN A 127 -0.31 -2.94 -6.97
N PHE A 128 -1.36 -3.52 -7.59
CA PHE A 128 -2.16 -4.61 -7.03
C PHE A 128 -2.24 -5.84 -7.93
N ASN A 129 -1.67 -5.76 -9.14
CA ASN A 129 -1.68 -6.82 -10.17
C ASN A 129 -3.10 -7.29 -10.53
N MET A 130 -4.05 -6.36 -10.62
CA MET A 130 -5.45 -6.61 -10.98
C MET A 130 -6.06 -5.38 -11.63
N SER A 131 -7.20 -5.55 -12.34
CA SER A 131 -7.98 -4.44 -12.89
C SER A 131 -8.61 -3.59 -11.78
N PHE A 132 -9.02 -2.36 -12.10
CA PHE A 132 -9.77 -1.53 -11.14
C PHE A 132 -11.08 -2.19 -10.72
N ASP A 133 -11.82 -2.80 -11.64
CA ASP A 133 -13.07 -3.53 -11.34
C ASP A 133 -12.84 -4.72 -10.41
N ASP A 134 -11.78 -5.50 -10.62
CA ASP A 134 -11.44 -6.62 -9.74
C ASP A 134 -11.02 -6.14 -8.36
N TYR A 135 -10.31 -5.00 -8.29
CA TYR A 135 -9.97 -4.36 -7.02
C TYR A 135 -11.22 -3.96 -6.23
N VAL A 136 -12.20 -3.32 -6.88
CA VAL A 136 -13.48 -2.94 -6.26
C VAL A 136 -14.24 -4.18 -5.78
N LYS A 137 -14.39 -5.20 -6.64
CA LYS A 137 -15.06 -6.46 -6.29
C LYS A 137 -14.41 -7.17 -5.11
N LYS A 138 -13.07 -7.23 -5.10
CA LYS A 138 -12.30 -7.79 -3.99
C LYS A 138 -12.59 -7.06 -2.67
N ALA A 139 -12.61 -5.74 -2.69
CA ALA A 139 -12.90 -4.93 -1.52
C ALA A 139 -14.35 -5.10 -1.03
N VAL A 140 -15.31 -5.19 -1.96
CA VAL A 140 -16.73 -5.46 -1.65
C VAL A 140 -16.87 -6.82 -0.97
N ILE A 141 -16.26 -7.88 -1.50
CA ILE A 141 -16.31 -9.21 -0.90
C ILE A 141 -15.73 -9.17 0.53
N GLN A 142 -14.60 -8.52 0.73
CA GLN A 142 -13.98 -8.41 2.06
C GLN A 142 -14.93 -7.73 3.05
N GLU A 143 -15.54 -6.62 2.67
CA GLU A 143 -16.48 -5.91 3.54
C GLU A 143 -17.71 -6.77 3.86
N LEU A 144 -18.28 -7.44 2.87
CA LEU A 144 -19.44 -8.33 3.07
C LEU A 144 -19.12 -9.51 4.00
N ILE A 145 -17.94 -10.11 3.88
CA ILE A 145 -17.50 -11.17 4.79
C ILE A 145 -17.43 -10.66 6.23
N PHE A 146 -16.85 -9.48 6.46
CA PHE A 146 -16.79 -8.92 7.80
C PHE A 146 -18.16 -8.49 8.33
N GLN A 147 -19.07 -8.02 7.49
CA GLN A 147 -20.46 -7.76 7.88
C GLN A 147 -21.15 -9.04 8.34
N LEU A 148 -20.99 -10.16 7.61
CA LEU A 148 -21.53 -11.45 8.03
C LEU A 148 -20.96 -11.91 9.37
N ILE A 149 -19.67 -11.71 9.62
CA ILE A 149 -19.05 -12.04 10.93
C ILE A 149 -19.64 -11.15 12.03
N VAL A 150 -19.83 -9.85 11.78
CA VAL A 150 -20.50 -8.95 12.75
C VAL A 150 -21.88 -9.47 13.11
N GLU A 151 -22.65 -9.93 12.12
CA GLU A 151 -24.01 -10.46 12.34
C GLU A 151 -23.99 -11.81 13.04
N GLN A 152 -23.11 -12.72 12.64
CA GLN A 152 -23.04 -14.08 13.20
C GLN A 152 -22.54 -14.11 14.64
N GLU A 153 -21.61 -13.22 14.98
CA GLU A 153 -21.01 -13.11 16.33
C GLU A 153 -21.73 -12.09 17.21
N ASP A 154 -22.87 -11.51 16.76
CA ASP A 154 -23.63 -10.48 17.46
C ASP A 154 -22.74 -9.32 17.94
N LEU A 155 -21.76 -8.90 17.12
CA LEU A 155 -20.80 -7.89 17.52
C LEU A 155 -21.47 -6.52 17.67
N THR A 156 -21.15 -5.86 18.77
CA THR A 156 -21.63 -4.49 19.05
C THR A 156 -20.45 -3.62 19.47
N ILE A 157 -20.61 -2.32 19.30
CA ILE A 157 -19.73 -1.29 19.88
C ILE A 157 -20.49 -0.58 20.98
N THR A 158 -20.04 -0.76 22.21
CA THR A 158 -20.59 -0.05 23.36
C THR A 158 -20.20 1.42 23.32
N GLU A 159 -20.95 2.26 24.04
CA GLU A 159 -20.61 3.69 24.15
C GLU A 159 -19.24 3.91 24.82
N TYR A 160 -18.81 2.99 25.67
CA TYR A 160 -17.48 3.02 26.29
C TYR A 160 -16.38 2.73 25.25
N GLU A 161 -16.51 1.66 24.46
CA GLU A 161 -15.58 1.33 23.37
C GLU A 161 -15.53 2.48 22.35
N TYR A 162 -16.68 2.98 21.92
CA TYR A 162 -16.74 4.11 20.98
C TYR A 162 -15.93 5.31 21.47
N LYS A 163 -16.11 5.73 22.73
CA LYS A 163 -15.38 6.88 23.26
C LYS A 163 -13.91 6.61 23.49
N GLY A 164 -13.57 5.38 23.89
CA GLY A 164 -12.19 4.97 24.13
C GLY A 164 -11.35 4.89 22.85
N ASP A 165 -11.94 4.38 21.77
CA ASP A 165 -11.23 4.10 20.53
C ASP A 165 -11.33 5.21 19.48
N LEU A 166 -12.27 6.17 19.68
CA LEU A 166 -12.56 7.21 18.69
C LEU A 166 -11.34 8.05 18.31
N GLU A 167 -10.50 8.41 19.27
CA GLU A 167 -9.30 9.21 19.04
C GLU A 167 -8.27 8.43 18.21
N SER A 168 -7.95 7.21 18.64
CA SER A 168 -7.06 6.31 17.89
C SER A 168 -7.59 5.99 16.49
N PHE A 169 -8.92 5.90 16.34
CA PHE A 169 -9.54 5.64 15.04
C PHE A 169 -9.45 6.85 14.12
N ALA A 170 -9.64 8.06 14.66
CA ALA A 170 -9.47 9.31 13.94
C ALA A 170 -8.00 9.50 13.47
N ASP A 171 -7.04 9.26 14.37
CA ASP A 171 -5.61 9.33 14.06
C ASP A 171 -5.20 8.39 12.93
N LYS A 172 -5.65 7.12 12.97
CA LYS A 172 -5.43 6.13 11.89
C LYS A 172 -6.01 6.57 10.55
N MET A 173 -7.06 7.40 10.57
CA MET A 173 -7.68 7.97 9.38
C MET A 173 -7.10 9.33 8.98
N GLY A 174 -6.02 9.76 9.65
CA GLY A 174 -5.30 10.99 9.36
C GLY A 174 -5.93 12.27 9.91
N TYR A 175 -6.79 12.15 10.93
CA TYR A 175 -7.43 13.28 11.59
C TYR A 175 -6.81 13.53 12.96
N SER A 176 -6.25 14.71 13.19
CA SER A 176 -5.69 15.14 14.48
C SER A 176 -6.76 15.57 15.50
N ASP A 177 -8.01 15.77 15.06
CA ASP A 177 -9.15 16.12 15.91
C ASP A 177 -10.33 15.19 15.64
N LYS A 178 -10.72 14.46 16.67
CA LYS A 178 -11.84 13.51 16.62
C LYS A 178 -13.19 14.17 16.35
N ASN A 179 -13.39 15.44 16.74
CA ASN A 179 -14.66 16.12 16.51
C ASN A 179 -14.86 16.41 15.04
N THR A 180 -13.81 16.94 14.37
CA THR A 180 -13.79 17.12 12.91
C THR A 180 -14.03 15.80 12.17
N PHE A 181 -13.46 14.70 12.68
CA PHE A 181 -13.68 13.36 12.11
C PHE A 181 -15.15 12.94 12.25
N VAL A 182 -15.74 13.11 13.43
CA VAL A 182 -17.17 12.78 13.68
C VAL A 182 -18.10 13.66 12.85
N GLU A 183 -17.84 14.96 12.75
CA GLU A 183 -18.62 15.87 11.90
C GLU A 183 -18.62 15.46 10.43
N LYS A 184 -17.47 15.00 9.93
CA LYS A 184 -17.32 14.61 8.53
C LYS A 184 -18.00 13.28 8.19
N TYR A 185 -17.88 12.28 9.04
CA TYR A 185 -18.32 10.92 8.72
C TYR A 185 -19.63 10.50 9.38
N GLY A 186 -19.99 11.12 10.50
CA GLY A 186 -21.14 10.75 11.32
C GLY A 186 -20.88 9.52 12.21
N LYS A 187 -21.50 9.49 13.39
CA LYS A 187 -21.31 8.41 14.38
C LYS A 187 -21.62 7.03 13.81
N ASP A 188 -22.72 6.90 13.07
CA ASP A 188 -23.19 5.59 12.57
C ASP A 188 -22.17 4.95 11.60
N LYS A 189 -21.59 5.75 10.70
CA LYS A 189 -20.56 5.28 9.76
C LYS A 189 -19.27 4.92 10.50
N ILE A 190 -18.92 5.66 11.52
CA ILE A 190 -17.74 5.37 12.37
C ILE A 190 -17.96 4.06 13.12
N VAL A 191 -19.12 3.88 13.77
CA VAL A 191 -19.47 2.64 14.48
C VAL A 191 -19.48 1.44 13.55
N LYS A 192 -20.05 1.58 12.33
CA LYS A 192 -19.96 0.53 11.29
C LYS A 192 -18.52 0.13 11.00
N ASN A 193 -17.63 1.09 10.80
CA ASN A 193 -16.23 0.81 10.52
C ASN A 193 -15.49 0.18 11.71
N MET A 194 -15.81 0.61 12.94
CA MET A 194 -15.28 -0.03 14.15
C MET A 194 -15.74 -1.49 14.28
N LEU A 195 -17.00 -1.80 13.93
CA LEU A 195 -17.51 -3.17 13.89
C LEU A 195 -16.76 -4.04 12.88
N LEU A 196 -16.54 -3.52 11.67
CA LEU A 196 -15.77 -4.23 10.64
C LEU A 196 -14.31 -4.48 11.09
N GLN A 197 -13.70 -3.50 11.75
CA GLN A 197 -12.37 -3.67 12.33
C GLN A 197 -12.37 -4.74 13.44
N LYS A 198 -13.35 -4.72 14.34
CA LYS A 198 -13.52 -5.73 15.40
C LYS A 198 -13.68 -7.14 14.83
N ALA A 199 -14.46 -7.30 13.78
CA ALA A 199 -14.61 -8.57 13.05
C ALA A 199 -13.28 -9.00 12.41
N GLN A 200 -12.55 -8.07 11.78
CA GLN A 200 -11.24 -8.35 11.23
C GLN A 200 -10.24 -8.81 12.31
N ASP A 201 -10.23 -8.14 13.47
CA ASP A 201 -9.33 -8.49 14.58
C ASP A 201 -9.63 -9.89 15.13
N ILE A 202 -10.91 -10.29 15.22
CA ILE A 202 -11.30 -11.65 15.59
C ILE A 202 -10.70 -12.67 14.60
N VAL A 203 -10.83 -12.44 13.31
CA VAL A 203 -10.28 -13.34 12.27
C VAL A 203 -8.75 -13.40 12.36
N MET A 204 -8.09 -12.27 12.51
CA MET A 204 -6.62 -12.21 12.61
C MET A 204 -6.10 -12.93 13.86
N ASN A 205 -6.77 -12.75 15.01
CA ASN A 205 -6.39 -13.39 16.27
C ASN A 205 -6.68 -14.89 16.30
N SER A 206 -7.63 -15.37 15.50
CA SER A 206 -7.94 -16.81 15.37
C SER A 206 -7.04 -17.53 14.37
N ALA A 207 -6.28 -16.79 13.55
CA ALA A 207 -5.44 -17.37 12.52
C ALA A 207 -4.20 -18.07 13.08
N VAL A 208 -3.94 -19.29 12.60
CA VAL A 208 -2.73 -20.05 12.94
C VAL A 208 -1.75 -19.93 11.78
N TYR A 209 -0.56 -19.39 12.06
CA TYR A 209 0.50 -19.19 11.09
C TYR A 209 1.52 -20.32 11.16
N ASN A 210 1.73 -21.03 10.06
CA ASN A 210 2.82 -21.99 9.92
C ASN A 210 4.00 -21.30 9.21
N ILE A 211 4.95 -20.80 9.97
CA ILE A 211 6.18 -20.23 9.43
C ILE A 211 7.09 -21.38 9.04
N ARG A 212 7.42 -21.48 7.75
CA ARG A 212 8.38 -22.45 7.21
C ARG A 212 9.68 -21.76 6.89
#